data_7ef6403ecbbc6f12c68aa0b62c1e7dbc
#
_entry.id   7ef6403ecbbc6f12c68aa0b62c1e7dbc
#
_cell.length_a   1.000
_cell.length_b   1.000
_cell.length_c   1.000
_cell.angle_alpha   90.00
_cell.angle_beta   90.00
_cell.angle_gamma   90.00
#
_symmetry.space_group_name_H-M   'P 1'
#
loop_
_entity.id
_entity.type
_entity.pdbx_description
1 polymer ?
#
loop_
_entity_poly.entity_id
_entity_poly.type
_entity_poly.pdbx_seq_one_letter_code
_entity_poly.pdbx_strand_id
1 'polypeptide(L)'
;DLPIRNLVMADDLKSMTFEYSGAVYKCDLKKYTVTREREARRPFTWGGDDRWPWGFRDELTGVPDTSPDKNMTAFIRDYNLWIRMLKDKKEYQLSHDGGIGRYYSASVYWSPDSKKIMAYLVIPAEKHMISYVESSPEGQLQPKYYSREYPKPGDAVPQFFPQIFDVAGKNHITVDESMILNQYSLEEFRWDSLGNSLTFEYNKRGHQVYRVMRIDAATGKMSVIIDEQSPTFIDYSGKRYRYDVKGTGEIIWASERDGWNH
;
A
#
# COMPACT_ATOMS: atom_id res chain seq x y z
N ASP A 1 0.34 -21.36 -24.33
CA ASP A 1 0.10 -19.94 -24.01
C ASP A 1 1.33 -19.40 -23.30
N LEU A 2 1.85 -18.26 -23.76
CA LEU A 2 2.94 -17.57 -23.07
C LEU A 2 2.37 -16.91 -21.81
N PRO A 3 2.94 -17.15 -20.61
CA PRO A 3 2.43 -16.59 -19.37
C PRO A 3 2.82 -15.11 -19.22
N ILE A 4 2.33 -14.26 -20.13
CA ILE A 4 2.51 -12.81 -20.09
C ILE A 4 1.47 -12.21 -19.15
N ARG A 5 1.89 -11.31 -18.26
CA ARG A 5 1.04 -10.58 -17.29
C ARG A 5 1.28 -9.09 -17.39
N ASN A 6 0.35 -8.30 -16.85
CA ASN A 6 0.49 -6.84 -16.68
C ASN A 6 0.91 -6.13 -17.97
N LEU A 7 0.23 -6.45 -19.08
CA LEU A 7 0.48 -5.82 -20.38
C LEU A 7 -0.07 -4.38 -20.34
N VAL A 8 0.82 -3.41 -20.53
CA VAL A 8 0.49 -1.98 -20.59
C VAL A 8 1.00 -1.39 -21.89
N MET A 9 0.10 -0.79 -22.64
CA MET A 9 0.44 -0.05 -23.86
C MET A 9 0.87 1.37 -23.49
N ALA A 10 1.92 1.89 -24.09
CA ALA A 10 2.31 3.30 -23.94
C ALA A 10 1.28 4.23 -24.62
N ASP A 11 1.10 5.42 -24.04
CA ASP A 11 0.11 6.40 -24.54
C ASP A 11 0.32 6.79 -26.01
N ASP A 12 1.55 6.73 -26.51
CA ASP A 12 1.91 7.01 -27.91
C ASP A 12 1.74 5.81 -28.85
N LEU A 13 1.29 4.66 -28.34
CA LEU A 13 1.09 3.40 -29.05
C LEU A 13 2.34 2.85 -29.76
N LYS A 14 3.55 3.32 -29.41
CA LYS A 14 4.80 2.88 -30.03
C LYS A 14 5.54 1.80 -29.27
N SER A 15 5.19 1.61 -28.01
CA SER A 15 5.78 0.56 -27.18
C SER A 15 4.75 -0.02 -26.21
N MET A 16 5.02 -1.21 -25.72
CA MET A 16 4.27 -1.83 -24.62
C MET A 16 5.23 -2.42 -23.61
N THR A 17 4.78 -2.49 -22.36
CA THR A 17 5.47 -3.22 -21.30
C THR A 17 4.65 -4.42 -20.87
N PHE A 18 5.31 -5.47 -20.44
CA PHE A 18 4.65 -6.66 -19.90
C PHE A 18 5.60 -7.39 -18.94
N GLU A 19 5.01 -8.22 -18.10
CA GLU A 19 5.75 -9.09 -17.19
C GLU A 19 5.81 -10.52 -17.74
N TYR A 20 7.01 -11.10 -17.71
CA TYR A 20 7.27 -12.49 -18.05
C TYR A 20 8.37 -13.03 -17.16
N SER A 21 8.17 -14.23 -16.61
CA SER A 21 9.17 -14.94 -15.77
C SER A 21 9.85 -14.07 -14.70
N GLY A 22 9.06 -13.23 -14.00
CA GLY A 22 9.55 -12.42 -12.88
C GLY A 22 10.32 -11.16 -13.29
N ALA A 23 10.28 -10.76 -14.56
CA ALA A 23 10.87 -9.52 -15.04
C ALA A 23 9.89 -8.71 -15.89
N VAL A 24 10.08 -7.38 -15.91
CA VAL A 24 9.37 -6.46 -16.79
C VAL A 24 10.17 -6.28 -18.07
N TYR A 25 9.49 -6.43 -19.18
CA TYR A 25 10.02 -6.23 -20.50
C TYR A 25 9.33 -5.08 -21.21
N LYS A 26 10.08 -4.36 -22.04
CA LYS A 26 9.54 -3.38 -22.97
C LYS A 26 9.70 -3.87 -24.39
N CYS A 27 8.62 -3.80 -25.16
CA CYS A 27 8.59 -4.11 -26.58
C CYS A 27 8.43 -2.81 -27.38
N ASP A 28 9.34 -2.55 -28.31
CA ASP A 28 9.19 -1.51 -29.32
C ASP A 28 8.30 -2.07 -30.45
N LEU A 29 7.13 -1.50 -30.65
CA LEU A 29 6.13 -2.00 -31.58
C LEU A 29 6.45 -1.69 -33.06
N LYS A 30 7.41 -0.80 -33.33
CA LYS A 30 7.89 -0.52 -34.71
C LYS A 30 9.00 -1.47 -35.12
N LYS A 31 9.92 -1.76 -34.18
CA LYS A 31 11.10 -2.61 -34.45
C LYS A 31 10.88 -4.07 -34.05
N TYR A 32 9.81 -4.35 -33.31
CA TYR A 32 9.52 -5.67 -32.68
C TYR A 32 10.69 -6.20 -31.85
N THR A 33 11.39 -5.28 -31.17
CA THR A 33 12.48 -5.64 -30.27
C THR A 33 12.01 -5.62 -28.85
N VAL A 34 12.42 -6.62 -28.06
CA VAL A 34 12.08 -6.76 -26.65
C VAL A 34 13.34 -6.58 -25.82
N THR A 35 13.28 -5.68 -24.84
CA THR A 35 14.37 -5.43 -23.90
C THR A 35 13.89 -5.65 -22.48
N ARG A 36 14.71 -6.29 -21.64
CA ARG A 36 14.44 -6.42 -20.20
C ARG A 36 14.73 -5.10 -19.52
N GLU A 37 13.77 -4.55 -18.79
CA GLU A 37 13.94 -3.26 -18.10
C GLU A 37 14.32 -3.42 -16.63
N ARG A 38 13.63 -4.30 -15.91
CA ARG A 38 13.82 -4.47 -14.46
C ARG A 38 13.24 -5.79 -13.99
N GLU A 39 13.53 -6.17 -12.75
CA GLU A 39 12.80 -7.23 -12.07
C GLU A 39 11.33 -6.82 -11.89
N ALA A 40 10.41 -7.76 -12.09
CA ALA A 40 9.02 -7.52 -11.75
C ALA A 40 8.92 -7.38 -10.24
N ARG A 41 8.15 -6.40 -9.77
CA ARG A 41 7.75 -6.40 -8.36
C ARG A 41 7.00 -7.70 -8.14
N ARG A 42 7.41 -8.49 -7.14
CA ARG A 42 6.70 -9.74 -6.81
C ARG A 42 5.23 -9.39 -6.62
N PRO A 43 4.31 -9.99 -7.39
CA PRO A 43 2.90 -9.72 -7.20
C PRO A 43 2.55 -10.14 -5.77
N PHE A 44 1.68 -9.37 -5.14
CA PHE A 44 1.01 -9.78 -3.93
C PHE A 44 0.25 -11.08 -4.25
N THR A 45 0.80 -12.22 -3.83
CA THR A 45 0.14 -13.52 -4.04
C THR A 45 -0.76 -13.79 -2.85
N TRP A 46 -2.06 -13.82 -3.09
CA TRP A 46 -3.00 -14.47 -2.20
C TRP A 46 -2.57 -15.93 -2.04
N GLY A 47 -2.16 -16.33 -0.84
CA GLY A 47 -1.94 -17.74 -0.49
C GLY A 47 -0.49 -18.25 -0.51
N GLY A 48 0.53 -17.41 -0.58
CA GLY A 48 1.91 -17.82 -0.22
C GLY A 48 2.11 -17.66 1.28
N ASP A 49 2.65 -18.70 1.92
CA ASP A 49 2.99 -18.77 3.34
C ASP A 49 3.26 -17.39 3.96
N ASP A 50 2.58 -17.05 5.06
CA ASP A 50 2.74 -15.88 5.92
C ASP A 50 2.07 -14.55 5.53
N ARG A 51 1.18 -14.49 4.52
CA ARG A 51 0.58 -13.20 4.12
C ARG A 51 -0.94 -13.25 3.97
N TRP A 52 -1.62 -13.29 5.09
CA TRP A 52 -2.96 -12.74 5.18
C TRP A 52 -2.87 -11.21 4.94
N PRO A 53 -3.97 -10.53 4.50
CA PRO A 53 -4.04 -9.06 4.43
C PRO A 53 -3.69 -8.40 5.78
N TRP A 54 -3.78 -9.16 6.87
CA TRP A 54 -3.43 -8.85 8.25
C TRP A 54 -2.06 -9.41 8.67
N GLY A 55 -1.35 -10.09 7.78
CA GLY A 55 -0.01 -10.58 8.06
C GLY A 55 0.87 -9.42 8.44
N PHE A 56 1.31 -9.39 9.68
CA PHE A 56 2.27 -8.42 10.18
C PHE A 56 3.53 -8.53 9.33
N ARG A 57 3.68 -7.65 8.37
CA ARG A 57 5.02 -7.35 7.90
C ARG A 57 5.76 -6.89 9.12
N ASP A 58 7.01 -7.32 9.26
CA ASP A 58 7.93 -6.60 10.12
C ASP A 58 8.14 -5.21 9.48
N GLU A 59 7.17 -4.33 9.73
CA GLU A 59 7.11 -2.99 9.18
C GLU A 59 8.27 -2.12 9.68
N LEU A 60 9.02 -2.62 10.67
CA LEU A 60 10.17 -1.93 11.26
C LEU A 60 11.48 -2.17 10.48
N THR A 61 11.56 -3.24 9.67
CA THR A 61 12.81 -3.66 8.99
C THR A 61 12.74 -3.58 7.46
N GLY A 62 11.96 -2.63 6.93
CA GLY A 62 11.89 -2.41 5.48
C GLY A 62 13.20 -1.93 4.86
N VAL A 63 13.39 -2.25 3.58
CA VAL A 63 14.49 -1.66 2.79
C VAL A 63 14.25 -0.15 2.66
N PRO A 64 15.29 0.70 2.88
CA PRO A 64 15.16 2.15 2.70
C PRO A 64 14.61 2.49 1.32
N ASP A 65 13.56 3.33 1.29
CA ASP A 65 12.94 3.77 0.04
C ASP A 65 13.55 5.06 -0.47
N THR A 66 13.83 5.12 -1.76
CA THR A 66 14.55 6.25 -2.39
C THR A 66 13.55 7.23 -3.00
N SER A 67 13.77 8.53 -2.74
CA SER A 67 12.98 9.62 -3.32
C SER A 67 12.99 9.61 -4.86
N PRO A 68 11.93 10.08 -5.54
CA PRO A 68 11.87 10.16 -7.00
C PRO A 68 13.03 10.90 -7.64
N ASP A 69 13.53 11.96 -7.02
CA ASP A 69 14.69 12.75 -7.47
C ASP A 69 16.04 12.09 -7.17
N LYS A 70 16.04 10.93 -6.48
CA LYS A 70 17.22 10.13 -6.09
C LYS A 70 18.23 10.88 -5.20
N ASN A 71 17.79 11.87 -4.46
CA ASN A 71 18.65 12.62 -3.56
C ASN A 71 18.59 12.14 -2.10
N MET A 72 17.54 11.40 -1.75
CA MET A 72 17.26 11.02 -0.37
C MET A 72 16.78 9.57 -0.29
N THR A 73 16.94 8.96 0.90
CA THR A 73 16.27 7.71 1.27
C THR A 73 15.52 7.88 2.57
N ALA A 74 14.33 7.28 2.66
CA ALA A 74 13.54 7.17 3.89
C ALA A 74 13.74 5.80 4.52
N PHE A 75 13.81 5.74 5.83
CA PHE A 75 13.97 4.50 6.59
C PHE A 75 13.43 4.65 8.01
N ILE A 76 13.23 3.53 8.70
CA ILE A 76 12.77 3.51 10.08
C ILE A 76 13.95 3.21 11.00
N ARG A 77 14.04 3.98 12.10
CA ARG A 77 14.95 3.74 13.21
C ARG A 77 14.27 4.09 14.52
N ASP A 78 14.39 3.26 15.51
CA ASP A 78 13.78 3.44 16.84
C ASP A 78 12.30 3.83 16.75
N TYR A 79 11.54 3.06 15.95
CA TYR A 79 10.10 3.24 15.70
C TYR A 79 9.71 4.51 14.93
N ASN A 80 10.67 5.34 14.51
CA ASN A 80 10.44 6.63 13.90
C ASN A 80 10.94 6.70 12.46
N LEU A 81 10.31 7.58 11.67
CA LEU A 81 10.68 7.88 10.31
C LEU A 81 11.90 8.81 10.27
N TRP A 82 12.88 8.43 9.48
CA TRP A 82 14.10 9.18 9.20
C TRP A 82 14.31 9.33 7.70
N ILE A 83 15.02 10.38 7.32
CA ILE A 83 15.56 10.54 5.97
C ILE A 83 17.08 10.65 6.02
N ARG A 84 17.73 10.16 4.97
CA ARG A 84 19.18 10.30 4.74
C ARG A 84 19.41 10.98 3.41
N MET A 85 20.18 12.05 3.40
CA MET A 85 20.68 12.69 2.18
C MET A 85 21.74 11.80 1.54
N LEU A 86 21.62 11.49 0.24
CA LEU A 86 22.55 10.57 -0.42
C LEU A 86 23.90 11.21 -0.71
N LYS A 87 23.95 12.54 -0.87
CA LYS A 87 25.17 13.29 -1.20
C LYS A 87 26.16 13.35 -0.02
N ASP A 88 25.72 13.81 1.12
CA ASP A 88 26.56 14.07 2.29
C ASP A 88 26.32 13.11 3.46
N LYS A 89 25.43 12.15 3.29
CA LYS A 89 25.05 11.12 4.26
C LYS A 89 24.43 11.66 5.56
N LYS A 90 24.06 12.93 5.59
CA LYS A 90 23.36 13.50 6.74
C LYS A 90 21.99 12.89 6.91
N GLU A 91 21.62 12.65 8.17
CA GLU A 91 20.36 12.06 8.55
C GLU A 91 19.51 13.04 9.36
N TYR A 92 18.21 12.97 9.15
CA TYR A 92 17.26 13.80 9.87
C TYR A 92 16.06 12.95 10.29
N GLN A 93 15.67 13.11 11.54
CA GLN A 93 14.46 12.50 12.07
C GLN A 93 13.25 13.35 11.68
N LEU A 94 12.20 12.69 11.15
CA LEU A 94 10.96 13.37 10.76
C LEU A 94 9.83 13.15 11.75
N SER A 95 9.77 12.00 12.42
CA SER A 95 8.77 11.72 13.46
C SER A 95 9.44 11.52 14.82
N HIS A 96 8.73 11.85 15.91
CA HIS A 96 9.25 11.81 17.28
C HIS A 96 8.29 11.13 18.26
N ASP A 97 7.19 10.56 17.77
CA ASP A 97 6.10 9.99 18.56
C ASP A 97 5.98 8.47 18.38
N GLY A 98 6.92 7.84 17.68
CA GLY A 98 7.02 6.40 17.54
C GLY A 98 7.60 5.74 18.78
N GLY A 99 7.08 4.54 19.13
CA GLY A 99 7.52 3.74 20.27
C GLY A 99 6.91 2.34 20.26
N ILE A 100 7.12 1.59 21.33
CA ILE A 100 6.50 0.27 21.51
C ILE A 100 4.97 0.42 21.50
N GLY A 101 4.28 -0.33 20.63
CA GLY A 101 2.82 -0.28 20.49
C GLY A 101 2.28 0.88 19.65
N ARG A 102 3.15 1.74 19.12
CA ARG A 102 2.82 2.79 18.15
C ARG A 102 4.07 3.14 17.35
N TYR A 103 4.18 2.73 16.12
CA TYR A 103 5.41 2.87 15.35
C TYR A 103 5.15 3.25 13.89
N TYR A 104 6.15 3.84 13.26
CA TYR A 104 6.10 4.13 11.83
C TYR A 104 6.53 2.93 11.01
N SER A 105 5.77 2.65 9.94
CA SER A 105 6.04 1.56 9.00
C SER A 105 7.10 1.97 7.99
N ALA A 106 7.91 0.99 7.57
CA ALA A 106 8.85 1.16 6.47
C ALA A 106 8.19 1.28 5.09
N SER A 107 6.88 1.06 5.00
CA SER A 107 6.09 1.32 3.79
C SER A 107 5.84 2.82 3.66
N VAL A 108 6.67 3.50 2.89
CA VAL A 108 6.58 4.95 2.66
C VAL A 108 6.17 5.26 1.23
N TYR A 109 5.55 6.42 1.04
CA TYR A 109 5.06 6.89 -0.27
C TYR A 109 5.54 8.33 -0.49
N TRP A 110 6.55 8.49 -1.33
CA TRP A 110 7.07 9.78 -1.71
C TRP A 110 6.11 10.53 -2.64
N SER A 111 5.97 11.84 -2.43
CA SER A 111 5.33 12.71 -3.43
C SER A 111 6.19 12.78 -4.70
N PRO A 112 5.57 12.99 -5.88
CA PRO A 112 6.31 13.04 -7.16
C PRO A 112 7.42 14.08 -7.20
N ASP A 113 7.26 15.20 -6.49
CA ASP A 113 8.23 16.27 -6.37
C ASP A 113 9.31 16.06 -5.28
N SER A 114 9.27 14.90 -4.60
CA SER A 114 10.20 14.52 -3.51
C SER A 114 10.17 15.43 -2.27
N LYS A 115 9.16 16.29 -2.12
CA LYS A 115 9.07 17.23 -1.00
C LYS A 115 8.30 16.70 0.19
N LYS A 116 7.47 15.68 -0.02
CA LYS A 116 6.65 15.09 1.04
C LYS A 116 6.76 13.58 1.05
N ILE A 117 6.52 13.01 2.21
CA ILE A 117 6.42 11.58 2.44
C ILE A 117 5.11 11.30 3.17
N MET A 118 4.38 10.30 2.72
CA MET A 118 3.38 9.64 3.56
C MET A 118 3.99 8.37 4.13
N ALA A 119 3.85 8.17 5.42
CA ALA A 119 4.18 6.93 6.11
C ALA A 119 3.02 6.52 7.02
N TYR A 120 2.83 5.22 7.22
CA TYR A 120 1.86 4.75 8.19
C TYR A 120 2.38 4.89 9.61
N LEU A 121 1.55 5.44 10.48
CA LEU A 121 1.61 5.20 11.90
C LEU A 121 0.80 3.94 12.20
N VAL A 122 1.42 2.94 12.77
CA VAL A 122 0.81 1.62 13.02
C VAL A 122 0.54 1.46 14.51
N ILE A 123 -0.68 1.12 14.86
CA ILE A 123 -1.05 0.62 16.18
C ILE A 123 -1.25 -0.89 16.04
N PRO A 124 -0.31 -1.72 16.55
CA PRO A 124 -0.41 -3.16 16.41
C PRO A 124 -1.56 -3.72 17.26
N ALA A 125 -2.04 -4.89 16.88
CA ALA A 125 -2.95 -5.68 17.70
C ALA A 125 -2.22 -6.83 18.39
N GLU A 126 -2.86 -7.44 19.39
CA GLU A 126 -2.36 -8.65 20.01
C GLU A 126 -2.34 -9.80 19.01
N LYS A 127 -1.25 -10.57 19.03
CA LYS A 127 -1.08 -11.74 18.14
C LYS A 127 -1.74 -12.97 18.74
N HIS A 128 -2.69 -13.53 18.01
CA HIS A 128 -3.33 -14.79 18.38
C HIS A 128 -2.76 -15.93 17.54
N MET A 129 -2.05 -16.85 18.18
CA MET A 129 -1.42 -18.00 17.53
C MET A 129 -2.33 -19.20 17.56
N ILE A 130 -2.51 -19.87 16.41
CA ILE A 130 -3.07 -21.21 16.35
C ILE A 130 -1.98 -22.21 16.02
N SER A 131 -2.14 -23.41 16.53
CA SER A 131 -1.21 -24.52 16.32
C SER A 131 -1.91 -25.64 15.60
N TYR A 132 -1.20 -26.28 14.68
CA TYR A 132 -1.70 -27.46 13.97
C TYR A 132 -0.57 -28.45 13.70
N VAL A 133 -0.94 -29.71 13.48
CA VAL A 133 -0.02 -30.81 13.29
C VAL A 133 -0.26 -31.47 11.95
N GLU A 134 0.77 -31.59 11.15
CA GLU A 134 0.80 -32.46 9.99
C GLU A 134 1.17 -33.87 10.48
N SER A 135 0.19 -34.76 10.55
CA SER A 135 0.35 -36.08 11.16
C SER A 135 1.21 -37.04 10.34
N SER A 136 1.28 -36.86 9.04
CA SER A 136 2.00 -37.71 8.10
C SER A 136 2.78 -36.89 7.07
N PRO A 137 3.83 -36.17 7.49
CA PRO A 137 4.62 -35.36 6.58
C PRO A 137 5.46 -36.22 5.64
N GLU A 138 5.69 -35.74 4.42
CA GLU A 138 6.62 -36.39 3.52
C GLU A 138 8.06 -36.34 4.08
N GLY A 139 8.78 -37.46 3.96
CA GLY A 139 10.19 -37.56 4.29
C GLY A 139 10.53 -37.75 5.75
N GLN A 140 9.56 -37.93 6.65
CA GLN A 140 9.80 -38.30 8.05
C GLN A 140 8.63 -39.09 8.67
N LEU A 141 8.92 -39.92 9.67
CA LEU A 141 7.92 -40.70 10.39
C LEU A 141 7.18 -39.91 11.45
N GLN A 142 7.83 -38.92 12.05
CA GLN A 142 7.26 -38.15 13.16
C GLN A 142 6.42 -36.97 12.61
N PRO A 143 5.30 -36.65 13.27
CA PRO A 143 4.49 -35.48 12.90
C PRO A 143 5.29 -34.18 12.93
N LYS A 144 4.94 -33.25 12.06
CA LYS A 144 5.46 -31.86 12.09
C LYS A 144 4.45 -30.96 12.79
N TYR A 145 4.97 -30.13 13.67
CA TYR A 145 4.23 -29.11 14.38
C TYR A 145 4.41 -27.77 13.69
N TYR A 146 3.29 -27.05 13.50
CA TYR A 146 3.27 -25.70 12.94
C TYR A 146 2.49 -24.76 13.84
N SER A 147 2.87 -23.50 13.83
CA SER A 147 2.13 -22.43 14.49
C SER A 147 2.07 -21.24 13.53
N ARG A 148 0.89 -20.62 13.44
CA ARG A 148 0.70 -19.39 12.66
C ARG A 148 -0.21 -18.45 13.37
N GLU A 149 -0.07 -17.16 13.06
CA GLU A 149 -0.99 -16.14 13.51
C GLU A 149 -2.33 -16.29 12.78
N TYR A 150 -3.42 -16.23 13.54
CA TYR A 150 -4.77 -16.37 13.02
C TYR A 150 -5.75 -15.59 13.89
N PRO A 151 -6.03 -14.30 13.57
CA PRO A 151 -7.06 -13.54 14.25
C PRO A 151 -8.44 -14.12 13.91
N LYS A 152 -9.28 -14.27 14.91
CA LYS A 152 -10.68 -14.72 14.77
C LYS A 152 -11.61 -13.53 14.53
N PRO A 153 -12.82 -13.77 13.99
CA PRO A 153 -13.84 -12.73 13.97
C PRO A 153 -14.09 -12.15 15.36
N GLY A 154 -13.98 -10.84 15.49
CA GLY A 154 -14.07 -10.13 16.79
C GLY A 154 -12.72 -9.72 17.37
N ASP A 155 -11.63 -10.37 17.02
CA ASP A 155 -10.30 -9.97 17.48
C ASP A 155 -9.93 -8.57 16.98
N ALA A 156 -9.13 -7.88 17.76
CA ALA A 156 -8.52 -6.63 17.31
C ALA A 156 -7.60 -6.89 16.12
N VAL A 157 -7.56 -5.96 15.18
CA VAL A 157 -6.63 -5.98 14.05
C VAL A 157 -5.76 -4.72 14.08
N PRO A 158 -4.53 -4.75 13.54
CA PRO A 158 -3.70 -3.56 13.47
C PRO A 158 -4.42 -2.43 12.77
N GLN A 159 -4.18 -1.20 13.23
CA GLN A 159 -4.70 0.01 12.64
C GLN A 159 -3.55 0.77 11.98
N PHE A 160 -3.80 1.30 10.80
CA PHE A 160 -2.82 2.02 9.98
C PHE A 160 -3.32 3.45 9.73
N PHE A 161 -2.55 4.43 10.16
CA PHE A 161 -2.92 5.83 10.03
C PHE A 161 -1.92 6.55 9.13
N PRO A 162 -2.33 7.02 7.93
CA PRO A 162 -1.45 7.76 7.06
C PRO A 162 -1.07 9.10 7.69
N GLN A 163 0.22 9.36 7.82
CA GLN A 163 0.78 10.60 8.32
C GLN A 163 1.64 11.25 7.23
N ILE A 164 1.60 12.56 7.12
CA ILE A 164 2.34 13.30 6.09
C ILE A 164 3.48 14.08 6.72
N PHE A 165 4.64 14.06 6.06
CA PHE A 165 5.84 14.77 6.47
C PHE A 165 6.32 15.68 5.35
N ASP A 166 6.55 16.97 5.66
CA ASP A 166 7.29 17.88 4.80
C ASP A 166 8.79 17.66 5.03
N VAL A 167 9.47 17.26 3.98
CA VAL A 167 10.89 16.87 4.02
C VAL A 167 11.79 18.10 4.20
N ALA A 168 11.49 19.21 3.51
CA ALA A 168 12.29 20.43 3.56
C ALA A 168 12.18 21.13 4.91
N GLY A 169 10.96 21.30 5.40
CA GLY A 169 10.68 21.89 6.71
C GLY A 169 10.92 20.94 7.88
N LYS A 170 11.07 19.64 7.61
CA LYS A 170 11.17 18.58 8.62
C LYS A 170 9.99 18.60 9.59
N ASN A 171 8.81 18.85 9.04
CA ASN A 171 7.58 19.02 9.81
C ASN A 171 6.67 17.82 9.63
N HIS A 172 6.08 17.38 10.72
CA HIS A 172 4.96 16.44 10.70
C HIS A 172 3.65 17.21 10.47
N ILE A 173 2.91 16.83 9.44
CA ILE A 173 1.58 17.36 9.13
C ILE A 173 0.58 16.34 9.64
N THR A 174 0.00 16.61 10.80
CA THR A 174 -0.94 15.71 11.47
C THR A 174 -2.20 15.52 10.61
N VAL A 175 -2.57 14.27 10.35
CA VAL A 175 -3.76 13.89 9.60
C VAL A 175 -4.90 13.59 10.59
N ASP A 176 -6.13 14.04 10.28
CA ASP A 176 -7.31 13.70 11.05
C ASP A 176 -7.75 12.26 10.75
N GLU A 177 -7.55 11.38 11.70
CA GLU A 177 -7.79 9.93 11.58
C GLU A 177 -9.27 9.55 11.81
N SER A 178 -10.12 10.47 12.26
CA SER A 178 -11.49 10.19 12.71
C SER A 178 -12.38 9.54 11.63
N MET A 179 -12.08 9.80 10.36
CA MET A 179 -12.87 9.32 9.22
C MET A 179 -12.51 7.89 8.76
N ILE A 180 -11.42 7.32 9.27
CA ILE A 180 -10.88 6.02 8.83
C ILE A 180 -10.72 5.02 9.97
N LEU A 181 -11.45 5.20 11.04
CA LEU A 181 -11.47 4.27 12.18
C LEU A 181 -12.13 2.94 11.79
N ASN A 182 -11.78 1.88 12.53
CA ASN A 182 -12.33 0.54 12.33
C ASN A 182 -12.11 0.01 10.90
N GLN A 183 -10.91 0.18 10.40
CA GLN A 183 -10.53 -0.22 9.05
C GLN A 183 -10.43 -1.74 8.90
N TYR A 184 -10.85 -2.21 7.73
CA TYR A 184 -10.44 -3.49 7.16
C TYR A 184 -9.15 -3.32 6.36
N SER A 185 -9.09 -2.36 5.45
CA SER A 185 -7.89 -2.04 4.67
C SER A 185 -7.85 -0.57 4.28
N LEU A 186 -6.62 -0.09 4.05
CA LEU A 186 -6.31 1.14 3.34
C LEU A 186 -5.45 0.76 2.15
N GLU A 187 -5.89 1.11 0.94
CA GLU A 187 -5.27 0.65 -0.31
C GLU A 187 -5.15 1.77 -1.35
N GLU A 188 -4.46 1.51 -2.45
CA GLU A 188 -4.42 2.36 -3.64
C GLU A 188 -4.01 3.81 -3.37
N PHE A 189 -2.94 4.00 -2.59
CA PHE A 189 -2.39 5.32 -2.32
C PHE A 189 -1.82 5.97 -3.58
N ARG A 190 -2.33 7.16 -3.91
CA ARG A 190 -1.94 7.90 -5.12
C ARG A 190 -1.77 9.37 -4.79
N TRP A 191 -0.56 9.88 -4.97
CA TRP A 191 -0.30 11.31 -4.98
C TRP A 191 -0.85 11.94 -6.26
N ASP A 192 -1.33 13.17 -6.16
CA ASP A 192 -1.50 13.98 -7.35
C ASP A 192 -0.13 14.34 -7.96
N SER A 193 -0.12 14.79 -9.21
CA SER A 193 1.13 15.07 -9.95
C SER A 193 2.00 16.17 -9.34
N LEU A 194 1.43 17.03 -8.52
CA LEU A 194 2.09 18.17 -7.87
C LEU A 194 2.44 17.90 -6.40
N GLY A 195 2.03 16.76 -5.83
CA GLY A 195 2.25 16.44 -4.42
C GLY A 195 1.43 17.29 -3.45
N ASN A 196 0.29 17.86 -3.89
CA ASN A 196 -0.59 18.69 -3.07
C ASN A 196 -1.64 17.88 -2.33
N SER A 197 -2.00 16.71 -2.85
CA SER A 197 -2.96 15.82 -2.20
C SER A 197 -2.60 14.35 -2.42
N LEU A 198 -3.06 13.53 -1.49
CA LEU A 198 -2.95 12.08 -1.52
C LEU A 198 -4.34 11.48 -1.48
N THR A 199 -4.66 10.59 -2.41
CA THR A 199 -5.90 9.82 -2.39
C THR A 199 -5.63 8.36 -2.06
N PHE A 200 -6.59 7.71 -1.43
CA PHE A 200 -6.53 6.29 -1.11
C PHE A 200 -7.94 5.70 -0.96
N GLU A 201 -8.03 4.40 -0.92
CA GLU A 201 -9.27 3.68 -0.72
C GLU A 201 -9.34 3.15 0.71
N TYR A 202 -10.46 3.39 1.37
CA TYR A 202 -10.77 2.94 2.72
C TYR A 202 -11.91 1.93 2.69
N ASN A 203 -11.65 0.74 3.20
CA ASN A 203 -12.63 -0.31 3.42
C ASN A 203 -12.87 -0.47 4.92
N LYS A 204 -14.09 -0.21 5.37
CA LYS A 204 -14.46 -0.38 6.77
C LYS A 204 -14.63 -1.85 7.11
N ARG A 205 -14.23 -2.27 8.29
CA ARG A 205 -14.50 -3.62 8.81
C ARG A 205 -16.00 -3.89 8.82
N GLY A 206 -16.41 -5.02 8.27
CA GLY A 206 -17.81 -5.37 7.98
C GLY A 206 -18.24 -5.07 6.55
N HIS A 207 -17.40 -4.37 5.76
CA HIS A 207 -17.55 -4.15 4.32
C HIS A 207 -18.86 -3.46 3.90
N GLN A 208 -19.48 -2.70 4.80
CA GLN A 208 -20.69 -1.93 4.52
C GLN A 208 -20.38 -0.48 4.09
N VAL A 209 -19.13 -0.06 4.21
CA VAL A 209 -18.64 1.27 3.82
C VAL A 209 -17.34 1.10 3.06
N TYR A 210 -17.31 1.63 1.85
CA TYR A 210 -16.11 1.71 1.01
C TYR A 210 -15.97 3.13 0.46
N ARG A 211 -14.81 3.77 0.68
CA ARG A 211 -14.62 5.19 0.35
C ARG A 211 -13.36 5.42 -0.45
N VAL A 212 -13.42 6.38 -1.36
CA VAL A 212 -12.21 7.05 -1.85
C VAL A 212 -12.01 8.31 -1.02
N MET A 213 -10.89 8.36 -0.33
CA MET A 213 -10.51 9.44 0.58
C MET A 213 -9.45 10.32 -0.07
N ARG A 214 -9.42 11.60 0.32
CA ARG A 214 -8.36 12.55 -0.03
C ARG A 214 -7.80 13.19 1.23
N ILE A 215 -6.49 13.30 1.30
CA ILE A 215 -5.78 14.12 2.30
C ILE A 215 -5.18 15.32 1.58
N ASP A 216 -5.47 16.53 2.05
CA ASP A 216 -4.75 17.73 1.67
C ASP A 216 -3.36 17.70 2.31
N ALA A 217 -2.33 17.74 1.49
CA ALA A 217 -0.96 17.50 1.95
C ALA A 217 -0.30 18.73 2.62
N ALA A 218 -0.96 19.87 2.63
CA ALA A 218 -0.50 21.04 3.36
C ALA A 218 -1.09 21.15 4.78
N THR A 219 -2.34 20.67 4.93
CA THR A 219 -3.10 20.85 6.17
C THR A 219 -3.39 19.54 6.92
N GLY A 220 -3.20 18.38 6.28
CA GLY A 220 -3.59 17.07 6.83
C GLY A 220 -5.10 16.83 6.85
N LYS A 221 -5.91 17.77 6.32
CA LYS A 221 -7.37 17.64 6.33
C LYS A 221 -7.82 16.51 5.41
N MET A 222 -8.63 15.62 5.94
CA MET A 222 -9.21 14.51 5.20
C MET A 222 -10.61 14.86 4.68
N SER A 223 -10.96 14.35 3.50
CA SER A 223 -12.28 14.49 2.87
C SER A 223 -12.64 13.23 2.09
N VAL A 224 -13.94 12.99 1.93
CA VAL A 224 -14.47 11.89 1.12
C VAL A 224 -14.68 12.38 -0.31
N ILE A 225 -14.17 11.63 -1.29
CA ILE A 225 -14.41 11.85 -2.72
C ILE A 225 -15.57 10.97 -3.19
N ILE A 226 -15.54 9.68 -2.84
CA ILE A 226 -16.57 8.70 -3.17
C ILE A 226 -16.98 8.02 -1.87
N ASP A 227 -18.29 7.94 -1.61
CA ASP A 227 -18.86 7.25 -0.45
C ASP A 227 -19.81 6.15 -0.94
N GLU A 228 -19.34 4.92 -0.92
CA GLU A 228 -20.16 3.74 -1.15
C GLU A 228 -20.64 3.19 0.17
N GLN A 229 -21.94 3.01 0.30
CA GLN A 229 -22.57 2.42 1.47
C GLN A 229 -23.60 1.37 1.08
N SER A 230 -23.62 0.26 1.80
CA SER A 230 -24.59 -0.81 1.62
C SER A 230 -25.11 -1.27 2.98
N PRO A 231 -26.40 -1.56 3.12
CA PRO A 231 -26.93 -2.14 4.35
C PRO A 231 -26.45 -3.58 4.59
N THR A 232 -25.90 -4.23 3.57
CA THR A 232 -25.42 -5.63 3.63
C THR A 232 -23.92 -5.72 3.44
N PHE A 233 -23.45 -5.64 2.20
CA PHE A 233 -22.06 -5.92 1.83
C PHE A 233 -21.70 -5.19 0.52
N ILE A 234 -20.48 -4.75 0.40
CA ILE A 234 -19.90 -4.20 -0.84
C ILE A 234 -18.87 -5.21 -1.35
N ASP A 235 -19.03 -5.69 -2.60
CA ASP A 235 -18.04 -6.58 -3.21
C ASP A 235 -16.79 -5.81 -3.63
N TYR A 236 -15.89 -5.66 -2.67
CA TYR A 236 -14.61 -4.96 -2.84
C TYR A 236 -13.54 -5.77 -3.56
N SER A 237 -13.74 -7.07 -3.71
CA SER A 237 -12.71 -7.99 -4.24
C SER A 237 -12.85 -8.28 -5.72
N GLY A 238 -14.07 -8.38 -6.24
CA GLY A 238 -14.34 -8.83 -7.60
C GLY A 238 -14.93 -7.77 -8.53
N LYS A 239 -15.65 -6.80 -7.99
CA LYS A 239 -16.42 -5.83 -8.79
C LYS A 239 -15.96 -4.39 -8.67
N ARG A 240 -14.92 -4.15 -7.89
CA ARG A 240 -14.34 -2.82 -7.71
C ARG A 240 -13.56 -2.38 -8.96
N TYR A 241 -13.80 -1.16 -9.40
CA TYR A 241 -13.00 -0.52 -10.44
C TYR A 241 -12.85 0.97 -10.15
N ARG A 242 -11.62 1.47 -10.24
CA ARG A 242 -11.29 2.88 -10.15
C ARG A 242 -10.29 3.27 -11.24
N TYR A 243 -10.62 4.29 -12.00
CA TYR A 243 -9.72 4.90 -12.96
C TYR A 243 -9.72 6.43 -12.81
N ASP A 244 -8.58 7.00 -12.44
CA ASP A 244 -8.40 8.46 -12.33
C ASP A 244 -8.04 9.00 -13.72
N VAL A 245 -8.93 9.82 -14.31
CA VAL A 245 -8.75 10.37 -15.66
C VAL A 245 -7.68 11.45 -15.64
N LYS A 246 -6.61 11.25 -16.41
CA LYS A 246 -5.49 12.20 -16.47
C LYS A 246 -5.94 13.56 -16.99
N GLY A 247 -5.63 14.63 -16.26
CA GLY A 247 -5.81 16.01 -16.69
C GLY A 247 -7.20 16.61 -16.45
N THR A 248 -8.22 15.83 -16.11
CA THR A 248 -9.58 16.34 -15.87
C THR A 248 -9.96 16.36 -14.38
N GLY A 249 -9.30 15.57 -13.56
CA GLY A 249 -9.67 15.38 -12.15
C GLY A 249 -10.90 14.49 -11.95
N GLU A 250 -11.39 13.87 -13.01
CA GLU A 250 -12.52 12.94 -12.96
C GLU A 250 -12.07 11.54 -12.54
N ILE A 251 -12.99 10.79 -11.95
CA ILE A 251 -12.78 9.39 -11.55
C ILE A 251 -13.90 8.55 -12.16
N ILE A 252 -13.54 7.52 -12.92
CA ILE A 252 -14.45 6.47 -13.34
C ILE A 252 -14.49 5.43 -12.23
N TRP A 253 -15.66 5.16 -11.71
CA TRP A 253 -15.87 4.30 -10.56
C TRP A 253 -17.00 3.31 -10.81
N ALA A 254 -16.77 2.02 -10.57
CA ALA A 254 -17.80 1.00 -10.60
C ALA A 254 -18.58 1.01 -9.27
N SER A 255 -19.90 1.08 -9.36
CA SER A 255 -20.81 1.19 -8.22
C SER A 255 -21.96 0.18 -8.32
N GLU A 256 -22.46 -0.25 -7.18
CA GLU A 256 -23.67 -1.09 -7.07
C GLU A 256 -24.82 -0.37 -6.34
N ARG A 257 -24.80 0.97 -6.29
CA ARG A 257 -25.78 1.79 -5.54
C ARG A 257 -27.23 1.59 -5.96
N ASP A 258 -27.47 1.24 -7.21
CA ASP A 258 -28.80 0.99 -7.77
C ASP A 258 -29.13 -0.52 -7.89
N GLY A 259 -28.27 -1.39 -7.35
CA GLY A 259 -28.42 -2.84 -7.39
C GLY A 259 -27.72 -3.54 -8.57
N TRP A 260 -27.08 -2.77 -9.46
CA TRP A 260 -26.32 -3.29 -10.60
C TRP A 260 -24.90 -2.74 -10.60
N ASN A 261 -23.93 -3.58 -10.93
CA ASN A 261 -22.55 -3.14 -11.04
C ASN A 261 -22.28 -2.47 -12.39
N HIS A 262 -22.02 -1.17 -12.37
CA HIS A 262 -21.66 -0.38 -13.56
C HIS A 262 -20.86 0.88 -13.22
#